data_94e9662920f77a7ac00dd13724822f87
#
_entry.id   94e9662920f77a7ac00dd13724822f87
#
_cell.length_a   1.000
_cell.length_b   1.000
_cell.length_c   1.000
_cell.angle_alpha   90.00
_cell.angle_beta   90.00
_cell.angle_gamma   90.00
#
_symmetry.space_group_name_H-M   'P 1'
#
loop_
_entity.id
_entity.type
_entity.pdbx_description
1 polymer ?
#
loop_
_entity_poly.entity_id
_entity_poly.type
_entity_poly.pdbx_seq_one_letter_code
_entity_poly.pdbx_strand_id
1 'polypeptide(L)'
;LDRMSKMPTYLPGCGPEEDMFDAFDMHPNDMDFKVYAAGNTDSFTNEYFNERLQITTSHSIESSIPGKSLKWIVMETNTKKIVGFIRFGSPTINCKPRNDWLGRPPELKRFNRHSIMGFIIVPTQPFGFNYLGGKLLALLCCSHEAREQLNSKYGSDICLFETTSLYGTTKSSSQYDGLKPYMRYKGLTMSDFTPLLHDDVFKGLNKWFIACLLYTSDAADEVQ
;
A
#
# COMPACT_ATOMS: atom_id res chain seq x y z
N LEU A 1 -12.84 13.76 -15.25
CA LEU A 1 -12.65 14.63 -14.07
C LEU A 1 -13.93 14.77 -13.27
N ASP A 2 -15.04 15.13 -13.89
CA ASP A 2 -16.35 15.36 -13.25
C ASP A 2 -16.90 14.13 -12.49
N ARG A 3 -16.67 12.94 -13.01
CA ARG A 3 -17.07 11.68 -12.34
C ARG A 3 -16.18 11.37 -11.14
N MET A 4 -14.93 11.74 -11.20
CA MET A 4 -13.95 11.45 -10.17
C MET A 4 -14.05 12.43 -9.00
N SER A 5 -14.43 13.70 -9.24
CA SER A 5 -14.68 14.70 -8.22
C SER A 5 -15.88 14.36 -7.30
N LYS A 6 -16.76 13.47 -7.76
CA LYS A 6 -17.95 13.01 -7.03
C LYS A 6 -17.72 11.72 -6.23
N MET A 7 -16.53 11.13 -6.31
CA MET A 7 -16.24 9.92 -5.52
C MET A 7 -15.98 10.28 -4.06
N PRO A 8 -16.52 9.50 -3.12
CA PRO A 8 -16.22 9.74 -1.72
C PRO A 8 -14.72 9.53 -1.46
N THR A 9 -14.11 10.45 -0.77
CA THR A 9 -12.68 10.41 -0.40
C THR A 9 -12.44 9.55 0.84
N TYR A 10 -13.49 9.31 1.63
CA TYR A 10 -13.41 8.59 2.90
C TYR A 10 -14.39 7.44 2.94
N LEU A 11 -14.08 6.44 3.75
CA LEU A 11 -15.04 5.41 4.11
C LEU A 11 -16.21 6.02 4.89
N PRO A 12 -17.44 5.56 4.67
CA PRO A 12 -18.60 6.02 5.46
C PRO A 12 -18.34 5.85 6.96
N GLY A 13 -18.54 6.94 7.72
CA GLY A 13 -18.29 6.96 9.16
C GLY A 13 -16.89 7.38 9.60
N CYS A 14 -15.96 7.52 8.66
CA CYS A 14 -14.66 8.13 8.90
C CYS A 14 -14.71 9.57 8.43
N GLY A 15 -14.72 10.52 9.34
CA GLY A 15 -14.65 11.95 9.00
C GLY A 15 -13.30 12.31 8.37
N PRO A 16 -13.23 13.44 7.64
CA PRO A 16 -11.97 13.95 7.14
C PRO A 16 -11.08 14.37 8.32
N GLU A 17 -9.86 13.88 8.31
CA GLU A 17 -8.82 14.41 9.17
C GLU A 17 -8.19 15.64 8.49
N GLU A 18 -7.71 16.60 9.25
CA GLU A 18 -7.16 17.85 8.70
C GLU A 18 -5.96 17.63 7.77
N ASP A 19 -5.22 16.55 7.99
CA ASP A 19 -4.05 16.15 7.21
C ASP A 19 -4.36 15.24 6.00
N MET A 20 -5.64 14.96 5.73
CA MET A 20 -6.07 14.16 4.57
C MET A 20 -6.70 15.06 3.50
N PHE A 21 -6.64 14.62 2.24
CA PHE A 21 -7.33 15.33 1.16
C PHE A 21 -8.84 15.21 1.30
N ASP A 22 -9.53 16.32 1.22
CA ASP A 22 -11.00 16.44 1.25
C ASP A 22 -11.57 16.91 -0.09
N ALA A 23 -10.75 17.54 -0.91
CA ALA A 23 -11.11 18.06 -2.23
C ALA A 23 -10.02 17.76 -3.26
N PHE A 24 -10.40 17.92 -4.53
CA PHE A 24 -9.55 17.69 -5.68
C PHE A 24 -9.40 18.99 -6.47
N ASP A 25 -8.71 19.94 -5.88
CA ASP A 25 -8.60 21.32 -6.33
C ASP A 25 -7.19 21.72 -6.79
N MET A 26 -6.20 20.80 -6.66
CA MET A 26 -4.81 21.08 -7.02
C MET A 26 -4.39 20.30 -8.27
N HIS A 27 -3.75 20.98 -9.23
CA HIS A 27 -3.18 20.30 -10.39
C HIS A 27 -1.86 19.58 -10.01
N PRO A 28 -1.58 18.38 -10.57
CA PRO A 28 -0.36 17.62 -10.22
C PRO A 28 0.95 18.37 -10.44
N ASN A 29 1.01 19.27 -11.43
CA ASN A 29 2.21 20.08 -11.70
C ASN A 29 2.49 21.12 -10.62
N ASP A 30 1.48 21.47 -9.82
CA ASP A 30 1.59 22.44 -8.74
C ASP A 30 1.87 21.77 -7.39
N MET A 31 1.89 20.43 -7.38
CA MET A 31 2.19 19.64 -6.19
C MET A 31 3.69 19.52 -5.96
N ASP A 32 4.09 19.69 -4.71
CA ASP A 32 5.44 19.42 -4.23
C ASP A 32 5.40 18.35 -3.13
N PHE A 33 6.28 17.36 -3.20
CA PHE A 33 6.21 16.19 -2.35
C PHE A 33 7.40 16.08 -1.41
N LYS A 34 7.13 15.70 -0.18
CA LYS A 34 8.15 15.40 0.82
C LYS A 34 7.87 14.09 1.51
N VAL A 35 8.94 13.36 1.79
CA VAL A 35 8.91 12.08 2.48
C VAL A 35 9.33 12.28 3.93
N TYR A 36 8.57 11.72 4.87
CA TYR A 36 8.88 11.71 6.29
C TYR A 36 8.97 10.26 6.79
N ALA A 37 10.08 9.93 7.41
CA ALA A 37 10.24 8.62 8.05
C ALA A 37 9.53 8.61 9.41
N ALA A 38 8.56 7.74 9.58
CA ALA A 38 7.83 7.59 10.83
C ALA A 38 8.75 7.06 11.95
N GLY A 39 8.58 7.59 13.15
CA GLY A 39 9.40 7.27 14.32
C GLY A 39 10.71 8.05 14.43
N ASN A 40 11.03 8.93 13.47
CA ASN A 40 12.23 9.76 13.52
C ASN A 40 11.96 11.17 14.08
N THR A 41 10.71 11.56 14.18
CA THR A 41 10.28 12.86 14.72
C THR A 41 9.07 12.70 15.62
N ASP A 42 8.90 13.60 16.57
CA ASP A 42 7.73 13.61 17.48
C ASP A 42 6.41 13.86 16.73
N SER A 43 6.45 14.51 15.58
CA SER A 43 5.28 14.82 14.76
C SER A 43 4.80 13.63 13.91
N PHE A 44 5.70 12.71 13.52
CA PHE A 44 5.39 11.56 12.70
C PHE A 44 5.80 10.27 13.40
N THR A 45 5.03 9.88 14.40
CA THR A 45 5.25 8.67 15.17
C THR A 45 4.82 7.42 14.40
N ASN A 46 5.17 6.25 14.90
CA ASN A 46 4.66 4.99 14.34
C ASN A 46 3.15 4.84 14.55
N GLU A 47 2.63 5.35 15.65
CA GLU A 47 1.21 5.39 15.98
C GLU A 47 0.46 6.26 14.97
N TYR A 48 0.94 7.47 14.72
CA TYR A 48 0.37 8.37 13.71
C TYR A 48 0.30 7.70 12.32
N PHE A 49 1.40 7.06 11.89
CA PHE A 49 1.40 6.30 10.62
C PHE A 49 0.31 5.24 10.59
N ASN A 50 0.18 4.46 11.66
CA ASN A 50 -0.78 3.37 11.72
C ASN A 50 -2.23 3.87 11.75
N GLU A 51 -2.52 4.90 12.51
CA GLU A 51 -3.87 5.50 12.61
C GLU A 51 -4.33 6.05 11.25
N ARG A 52 -3.48 6.82 10.59
CA ARG A 52 -3.80 7.40 9.27
C ARG A 52 -3.89 6.32 8.18
N LEU A 53 -3.07 5.31 8.25
CA LEU A 53 -3.16 4.17 7.34
C LEU A 53 -4.48 3.40 7.52
N GLN A 54 -4.98 3.23 8.75
CA GLN A 54 -6.25 2.56 9.01
C GLN A 54 -7.45 3.31 8.45
N ILE A 55 -7.43 4.64 8.48
CA ILE A 55 -8.47 5.46 7.85
C ILE A 55 -8.46 5.27 6.32
N THR A 56 -7.27 5.09 5.75
CA THR A 56 -7.10 5.00 4.29
C THR A 56 -7.41 3.60 3.74
N THR A 57 -7.12 2.56 4.51
CA THR A 57 -7.21 1.17 4.05
C THR A 57 -7.50 0.22 5.20
N SER A 58 -8.08 -0.94 4.88
CA SER A 58 -8.39 -2.01 5.83
C SER A 58 -7.18 -2.87 6.23
N HIS A 59 -5.96 -2.36 6.14
CA HIS A 59 -4.79 -3.08 6.63
C HIS A 59 -4.84 -3.31 8.13
N SER A 60 -4.57 -4.55 8.54
CA SER A 60 -4.34 -4.84 9.95
C SER A 60 -3.04 -4.22 10.42
N ILE A 61 -3.06 -3.65 11.63
CA ILE A 61 -1.84 -3.20 12.28
C ILE A 61 -1.08 -4.44 12.75
N GLU A 62 0.01 -4.75 12.10
CA GLU A 62 0.95 -5.72 12.62
C GLU A 62 1.83 -5.04 13.68
N SER A 63 1.68 -5.47 14.90
CA SER A 63 2.41 -4.93 16.05
C SER A 63 3.91 -5.21 15.99
N SER A 64 4.34 -6.27 15.32
CA SER A 64 5.75 -6.63 15.18
C SER A 64 5.99 -7.54 13.98
N ILE A 65 6.74 -7.07 12.99
CA ILE A 65 7.32 -7.92 11.95
C ILE A 65 8.82 -8.02 12.21
N PRO A 66 9.38 -9.22 12.36
CA PRO A 66 10.82 -9.37 12.53
C PRO A 66 11.57 -8.92 11.26
N GLY A 67 12.71 -8.28 11.44
CA GLY A 67 13.56 -7.83 10.35
C GLY A 67 13.56 -6.32 10.14
N LYS A 68 13.81 -5.90 8.90
CA LYS A 68 13.83 -4.49 8.53
C LYS A 68 12.43 -3.88 8.57
N SER A 69 12.33 -2.65 9.04
CA SER A 69 11.10 -1.87 9.01
C SER A 69 11.42 -0.38 8.85
N LEU A 70 11.00 0.19 7.74
CA LEU A 70 11.03 1.62 7.50
C LEU A 70 9.64 2.04 7.02
N LYS A 71 9.04 3.02 7.66
CA LYS A 71 7.73 3.54 7.32
C LYS A 71 7.88 4.96 6.83
N TRP A 72 7.28 5.27 5.70
CA TRP A 72 7.26 6.59 5.10
C TRP A 72 5.84 7.13 5.00
N ILE A 73 5.68 8.37 5.39
CA ILE A 73 4.53 9.21 5.08
C ILE A 73 4.96 10.16 3.97
N VAL A 74 4.25 10.15 2.87
CA VAL A 74 4.46 11.06 1.75
C VAL A 74 3.41 12.17 1.83
N MET A 75 3.86 13.41 1.87
CA MET A 75 2.98 14.59 1.99
C MET A 75 3.17 15.54 0.82
N GLU A 76 2.10 16.21 0.45
CA GLU A 76 2.13 17.40 -0.38
C GLU A 76 2.44 18.61 0.52
N THR A 77 3.48 19.39 0.17
CA THR A 77 4.08 20.37 1.08
C THR A 77 3.28 21.65 1.22
N ASN A 78 2.57 22.06 0.15
CA ASN A 78 1.80 23.34 0.15
C ASN A 78 0.54 23.21 1.00
N THR A 79 -0.18 22.09 0.87
CA THR A 79 -1.42 21.83 1.61
C THR A 79 -1.18 21.12 2.94
N LYS A 80 0.01 20.52 3.12
CA LYS A 80 0.35 19.63 4.26
C LYS A 80 -0.56 18.40 4.35
N LYS A 81 -1.10 17.96 3.23
CA LYS A 81 -1.98 16.78 3.14
C LYS A 81 -1.18 15.52 2.81
N ILE A 82 -1.61 14.39 3.35
CA ILE A 82 -0.97 13.10 3.12
C ILE A 82 -1.33 12.60 1.72
N VAL A 83 -0.30 12.25 0.95
CA VAL A 83 -0.41 11.66 -0.39
C VAL A 83 -0.44 10.15 -0.34
N GLY A 84 0.23 9.56 0.65
CA GLY A 84 0.23 8.13 0.82
C GLY A 84 1.23 7.61 1.82
N PHE A 85 1.21 6.28 1.96
CA PHE A 85 1.98 5.53 2.93
C PHE A 85 2.83 4.46 2.25
N ILE A 86 4.07 4.34 2.69
CA ILE A 86 4.99 3.30 2.26
C ILE A 86 5.55 2.60 3.50
N ARG A 87 5.56 1.26 3.47
CA ARG A 87 6.26 0.45 4.47
C ARG A 87 7.19 -0.51 3.77
N PHE A 88 8.46 -0.39 4.10
CA PHE A 88 9.49 -1.34 3.70
C PHE A 88 9.70 -2.39 4.78
N GLY A 89 10.06 -3.60 4.37
CA GLY A 89 10.40 -4.69 5.27
C GLY A 89 11.29 -5.73 4.61
N SER A 90 11.76 -6.69 5.40
CA SER A 90 12.54 -7.81 4.88
C SER A 90 11.64 -8.70 4.02
N PRO A 91 12.02 -9.02 2.77
CA PRO A 91 11.22 -9.86 1.89
C PRO A 91 11.23 -11.32 2.35
N THR A 92 10.20 -12.06 1.97
CA THR A 92 10.14 -13.51 2.22
C THR A 92 11.13 -14.25 1.33
N ILE A 93 11.85 -15.21 1.90
CA ILE A 93 12.84 -15.99 1.13
C ILE A 93 12.18 -16.93 0.11
N ASN A 94 10.97 -17.41 0.41
CA ASN A 94 10.22 -18.33 -0.43
C ASN A 94 9.29 -17.57 -1.40
N CYS A 95 9.87 -16.92 -2.40
CA CYS A 95 9.13 -16.29 -3.48
C CYS A 95 9.54 -16.93 -4.80
N LYS A 96 8.71 -17.85 -5.31
CA LYS A 96 9.04 -18.64 -6.49
C LYS A 96 9.39 -17.77 -7.71
N PRO A 97 8.61 -16.78 -8.14
CA PRO A 97 8.92 -16.00 -9.34
C PRO A 97 10.27 -15.29 -9.27
N ARG A 98 10.63 -14.78 -8.08
CA ARG A 98 11.92 -14.15 -7.86
C ARG A 98 13.06 -15.19 -7.87
N ASN A 99 12.87 -16.33 -7.20
CA ASN A 99 13.88 -17.37 -7.10
C ASN A 99 14.18 -18.00 -8.48
N ASP A 100 13.14 -18.21 -9.29
CA ASP A 100 13.27 -18.66 -10.68
C ASP A 100 14.06 -17.64 -11.52
N TRP A 101 13.77 -16.34 -11.35
CA TRP A 101 14.52 -15.29 -12.04
C TRP A 101 15.99 -15.20 -11.60
N LEU A 102 16.29 -15.44 -10.34
CA LEU A 102 17.65 -15.51 -9.82
C LEU A 102 18.37 -16.82 -10.19
N GLY A 103 17.65 -17.82 -10.71
CA GLY A 103 18.14 -19.16 -11.05
C GLY A 103 18.33 -20.09 -9.84
N ARG A 104 18.12 -19.60 -8.63
CA ARG A 104 18.21 -20.37 -7.38
C ARG A 104 17.60 -19.60 -6.21
N PRO A 105 17.18 -20.29 -5.12
CA PRO A 105 16.87 -19.62 -3.86
C PRO A 105 18.10 -18.86 -3.34
N PRO A 106 17.93 -17.62 -2.87
CA PRO A 106 19.03 -16.83 -2.36
C PRO A 106 19.53 -17.36 -0.99
N GLU A 107 20.79 -17.15 -0.69
CA GLU A 107 21.36 -17.40 0.62
C GLU A 107 20.83 -16.33 1.59
N LEU A 108 20.28 -16.73 2.76
CA LEU A 108 19.51 -15.89 3.66
C LEU A 108 20.26 -14.64 4.13
N LYS A 109 21.51 -14.80 4.56
CA LYS A 109 22.32 -13.68 5.09
C LYS A 109 22.59 -12.63 4.00
N ARG A 110 22.97 -13.10 2.82
CA ARG A 110 23.23 -12.24 1.66
C ARG A 110 21.95 -11.56 1.19
N PHE A 111 20.86 -12.31 1.12
CA PHE A 111 19.56 -11.79 0.73
C PHE A 111 19.07 -10.70 1.68
N ASN A 112 19.12 -10.93 2.99
CA ASN A 112 18.75 -9.93 3.97
C ASN A 112 19.60 -8.65 3.89
N ARG A 113 20.87 -8.75 3.50
CA ARG A 113 21.74 -7.58 3.35
C ARG A 113 21.38 -6.74 2.12
N HIS A 114 20.98 -7.39 1.02
CA HIS A 114 20.90 -6.76 -0.30
C HIS A 114 19.47 -6.55 -0.82
N SER A 115 18.45 -6.97 -0.08
CA SER A 115 17.07 -6.89 -0.56
C SER A 115 16.13 -6.21 0.43
N ILE A 116 15.07 -5.64 -0.13
CA ILE A 116 13.98 -4.99 0.59
C ILE A 116 12.67 -5.21 -0.16
N MET A 117 11.57 -5.28 0.58
CA MET A 117 10.22 -5.40 0.03
C MET A 117 9.36 -4.21 0.45
N GLY A 118 8.58 -3.69 -0.49
CA GLY A 118 7.48 -2.78 -0.22
C GLY A 118 6.23 -3.57 0.15
N PHE A 119 5.89 -3.60 1.43
CA PHE A 119 4.69 -4.28 1.93
C PHE A 119 3.44 -3.43 1.83
N ILE A 120 3.59 -2.13 2.05
CA ILE A 120 2.53 -1.14 1.97
C ILE A 120 2.96 -0.09 0.97
N ILE A 121 2.16 0.10 -0.07
CA ILE A 121 2.29 1.16 -1.07
C ILE A 121 0.88 1.64 -1.33
N VAL A 122 0.37 2.52 -0.47
CA VAL A 122 -1.03 2.91 -0.42
C VAL A 122 -1.15 4.42 -0.59
N PRO A 123 -1.69 4.90 -1.72
CA PRO A 123 -2.00 6.31 -1.91
C PRO A 123 -3.32 6.67 -1.20
N THR A 124 -3.41 7.90 -0.73
CA THR A 124 -4.66 8.46 -0.22
C THR A 124 -5.61 8.82 -1.36
N GLN A 125 -6.93 8.83 -1.08
CA GLN A 125 -7.92 9.31 -2.03
C GLN A 125 -8.22 10.80 -1.75
N PRO A 126 -8.55 11.57 -2.76
CA PRO A 126 -8.73 11.24 -4.19
C PRO A 126 -7.43 11.13 -4.99
N PHE A 127 -6.28 11.41 -4.38
CA PHE A 127 -4.97 11.47 -5.05
C PHE A 127 -4.60 10.18 -5.78
N GLY A 128 -4.73 9.02 -5.14
CA GLY A 128 -4.39 7.73 -5.72
C GLY A 128 -5.22 7.37 -6.95
N PHE A 129 -6.49 7.73 -6.94
CA PHE A 129 -7.42 7.42 -8.00
C PHE A 129 -7.23 8.33 -9.23
N ASN A 130 -6.98 9.61 -8.99
CA ASN A 130 -6.99 10.64 -10.02
C ASN A 130 -5.61 10.98 -10.58
N TYR A 131 -4.54 10.85 -9.79
CA TYR A 131 -3.20 11.30 -10.14
C TYR A 131 -2.15 10.20 -10.20
N LEU A 132 -2.56 8.95 -10.29
CA LEU A 132 -1.63 7.80 -10.31
C LEU A 132 -0.72 7.74 -9.07
N GLY A 133 -1.24 8.12 -7.90
CA GLY A 133 -0.47 8.17 -6.65
C GLY A 133 0.20 6.84 -6.28
N GLY A 134 -0.43 5.71 -6.58
CA GLY A 134 0.17 4.39 -6.39
C GLY A 134 1.44 4.18 -7.21
N LYS A 135 1.51 4.72 -8.43
CA LYS A 135 2.73 4.67 -9.26
C LYS A 135 3.81 5.62 -8.75
N LEU A 136 3.45 6.82 -8.31
CA LEU A 136 4.37 7.74 -7.67
C LEU A 136 5.02 7.09 -6.43
N LEU A 137 4.22 6.52 -5.55
CA LEU A 137 4.71 5.85 -4.34
C LEU A 137 5.62 4.66 -4.68
N ALA A 138 5.27 3.87 -5.70
CA ALA A 138 6.10 2.76 -6.15
C ALA A 138 7.45 3.23 -6.73
N LEU A 139 7.47 4.35 -7.44
CA LEU A 139 8.72 4.95 -7.93
C LEU A 139 9.58 5.49 -6.77
N LEU A 140 8.96 6.11 -5.77
CA LEU A 140 9.66 6.54 -4.56
C LEU A 140 10.34 5.37 -3.84
N CYS A 141 9.72 4.18 -3.85
CA CYS A 141 10.35 2.97 -3.31
C CYS A 141 11.63 2.56 -4.05
N CYS A 142 11.77 2.92 -5.32
CA CYS A 142 12.95 2.65 -6.15
C CYS A 142 13.97 3.79 -6.12
N SER A 143 13.76 4.83 -5.32
CA SER A 143 14.61 6.02 -5.25
C SER A 143 15.94 5.78 -4.53
N HIS A 144 16.90 6.64 -4.79
CA HIS A 144 18.16 6.67 -4.04
C HIS A 144 17.92 6.99 -2.56
N GLU A 145 16.97 7.87 -2.26
CA GLU A 145 16.59 8.23 -0.89
C GLU A 145 16.15 7.01 -0.08
N ALA A 146 15.29 6.16 -0.65
CA ALA A 146 14.87 4.92 0.01
C ALA A 146 16.06 3.99 0.29
N ARG A 147 16.93 3.83 -0.70
CA ARG A 147 18.12 3.00 -0.58
C ARG A 147 19.08 3.53 0.49
N GLU A 148 19.36 4.83 0.50
CA GLU A 148 20.27 5.45 1.45
C GLU A 148 19.76 5.37 2.88
N GLN A 149 18.49 5.67 3.12
CA GLN A 149 17.88 5.55 4.45
C GLN A 149 17.91 4.11 4.97
N LEU A 150 17.58 3.14 4.12
CA LEU A 150 17.63 1.72 4.48
C LEU A 150 19.05 1.24 4.74
N ASN A 151 20.00 1.63 3.91
CA ASN A 151 21.41 1.27 4.08
C ASN A 151 21.99 1.87 5.35
N SER A 152 21.72 3.13 5.63
CA SER A 152 22.15 3.82 6.84
C SER A 152 21.55 3.18 8.09
N LYS A 153 20.24 2.91 8.07
CA LYS A 153 19.52 2.38 9.24
C LYS A 153 19.95 0.95 9.61
N TYR A 154 20.27 0.11 8.62
CA TYR A 154 20.47 -1.33 8.83
C TYR A 154 21.88 -1.83 8.50
N GLY A 155 22.79 -0.96 8.13
CA GLY A 155 24.11 -1.39 7.64
C GLY A 155 24.00 -2.30 6.40
N SER A 156 22.96 -2.06 5.59
CA SER A 156 22.65 -2.87 4.40
C SER A 156 23.37 -2.32 3.18
N ASP A 157 23.28 -3.05 2.07
CA ASP A 157 23.71 -2.62 0.75
C ASP A 157 22.63 -3.04 -0.25
N ILE A 158 21.49 -2.32 -0.18
CA ILE A 158 20.27 -2.67 -0.93
C ILE A 158 20.50 -2.47 -2.43
N CYS A 159 20.30 -3.53 -3.20
CA CYS A 159 20.34 -3.54 -4.66
C CYS A 159 19.11 -4.22 -5.30
N LEU A 160 18.25 -4.83 -4.50
CA LEU A 160 17.01 -5.45 -4.95
C LEU A 160 15.83 -4.91 -4.15
N PHE A 161 14.91 -4.27 -4.86
CA PHE A 161 13.58 -3.94 -4.36
C PHE A 161 12.55 -4.87 -4.98
N GLU A 162 11.62 -5.37 -4.18
CA GLU A 162 10.50 -6.17 -4.67
C GLU A 162 9.18 -5.75 -4.02
N THR A 163 8.08 -6.00 -4.70
CA THR A 163 6.73 -5.86 -4.17
C THR A 163 5.78 -6.83 -4.87
N THR A 164 4.61 -7.06 -4.30
CA THR A 164 3.55 -7.86 -4.90
C THR A 164 2.37 -6.98 -5.28
N SER A 165 1.64 -7.37 -6.31
CA SER A 165 0.44 -6.68 -6.78
C SER A 165 -0.78 -7.54 -6.55
N LEU A 166 -1.86 -6.95 -6.04
CA LEU A 166 -3.15 -7.61 -5.83
C LEU A 166 -3.84 -8.02 -7.15
N TYR A 167 -3.49 -7.37 -8.26
CA TYR A 167 -4.25 -7.48 -9.52
C TYR A 167 -3.62 -8.38 -10.57
N GLY A 168 -2.58 -9.15 -10.23
CA GLY A 168 -1.83 -9.95 -11.18
C GLY A 168 -2.65 -11.05 -11.87
N THR A 169 -3.61 -11.65 -11.18
CA THR A 169 -4.45 -12.73 -11.71
C THR A 169 -5.68 -12.22 -12.47
N THR A 170 -6.29 -11.14 -12.02
CA THR A 170 -7.56 -10.63 -12.57
C THR A 170 -7.40 -9.82 -13.84
N LYS A 171 -6.25 -9.19 -14.05
CA LYS A 171 -6.00 -8.30 -15.20
C LYS A 171 -4.85 -8.73 -16.10
N SER A 172 -4.34 -9.95 -15.94
CA SER A 172 -3.17 -10.47 -16.67
C SER A 172 -1.90 -9.62 -16.63
N SER A 173 -1.91 -8.50 -15.94
CA SER A 173 -0.77 -7.58 -15.79
C SER A 173 -0.75 -6.94 -14.40
N SER A 174 0.44 -6.71 -13.87
CA SER A 174 0.63 -5.97 -12.62
C SER A 174 0.26 -4.50 -12.81
N GLN A 175 -0.29 -3.88 -11.77
CA GLN A 175 -0.50 -2.43 -11.72
C GLN A 175 0.81 -1.62 -11.91
N TYR A 176 1.97 -2.25 -11.77
CA TYR A 176 3.30 -1.63 -11.89
C TYR A 176 3.96 -1.82 -13.27
N ASP A 177 3.30 -2.48 -14.22
CA ASP A 177 3.89 -2.75 -15.55
C ASP A 177 4.24 -1.49 -16.34
N GLY A 178 3.55 -0.38 -16.09
CA GLY A 178 3.87 0.91 -16.67
C GLY A 178 5.12 1.60 -16.11
N LEU A 179 5.80 1.01 -15.13
CA LEU A 179 6.96 1.61 -14.45
C LEU A 179 8.31 1.08 -14.95
N LYS A 180 8.35 0.46 -16.13
CA LYS A 180 9.63 0.08 -16.76
C LYS A 180 10.45 1.33 -17.08
N PRO A 181 11.79 1.30 -16.90
CA PRO A 181 12.62 0.14 -16.54
C PRO A 181 12.78 -0.12 -15.04
N TYR A 182 12.18 0.70 -14.16
CA TYR A 182 12.40 0.65 -12.72
C TYR A 182 11.83 -0.60 -12.07
N MET A 183 10.65 -1.03 -12.53
CA MET A 183 10.01 -2.24 -12.05
C MET A 183 9.69 -3.19 -13.20
N ARG A 184 9.89 -4.49 -12.99
CA ARG A 184 9.67 -5.53 -13.99
C ARG A 184 8.90 -6.69 -13.40
N TYR A 185 7.85 -7.11 -14.08
CA TYR A 185 7.09 -8.30 -13.73
C TYR A 185 7.96 -9.56 -13.82
N LYS A 186 7.85 -10.46 -12.84
CA LYS A 186 8.63 -11.70 -12.72
C LYS A 186 7.77 -12.96 -12.66
N GLY A 187 6.48 -12.85 -12.54
CA GLY A 187 5.57 -13.97 -12.49
C GLY A 187 4.53 -13.87 -11.37
N LEU A 188 3.64 -14.85 -11.32
CA LEU A 188 2.61 -14.96 -10.31
C LEU A 188 3.13 -15.71 -9.09
N THR A 189 2.76 -15.26 -7.90
CA THR A 189 2.92 -16.02 -6.66
C THR A 189 1.83 -17.09 -6.58
N MET A 190 2.08 -18.17 -5.86
CA MET A 190 1.09 -19.24 -5.62
C MET A 190 0.16 -18.93 -4.45
N SER A 191 0.35 -17.80 -3.79
CA SER A 191 -0.46 -17.41 -2.63
C SER A 191 -1.53 -16.42 -3.05
N ASP A 192 -2.74 -16.67 -2.61
CA ASP A 192 -3.83 -15.72 -2.72
C ASP A 192 -3.74 -14.67 -1.61
N PHE A 193 -4.22 -13.46 -1.91
CA PHE A 193 -4.40 -12.44 -0.90
C PHE A 193 -5.70 -12.70 -0.16
N THR A 194 -5.60 -13.02 1.10
CA THR A 194 -6.76 -13.17 1.99
C THR A 194 -6.91 -11.90 2.82
N PRO A 195 -8.09 -11.27 2.86
CA PRO A 195 -8.34 -10.17 3.79
C PRO A 195 -8.15 -10.66 5.22
N LEU A 196 -7.28 -10.00 5.98
CA LEU A 196 -7.09 -10.29 7.40
C LEU A 196 -8.21 -9.60 8.20
N LEU A 197 -9.37 -10.23 8.24
CA LEU A 197 -10.40 -9.89 9.22
C LEU A 197 -10.28 -10.87 10.39
N HIS A 198 -10.38 -10.34 11.61
CA HIS A 198 -10.44 -11.19 12.80
C HIS A 198 -11.61 -12.17 12.66
N ASP A 199 -11.42 -13.44 13.00
CA ASP A 199 -12.40 -14.50 12.77
C ASP A 199 -13.81 -14.17 13.27
N ASP A 200 -13.92 -13.49 14.41
CA ASP A 200 -15.22 -13.12 14.97
C ASP A 200 -15.89 -11.98 14.17
N VAL A 201 -15.11 -11.03 13.70
CA VAL A 201 -15.59 -9.95 12.82
C VAL A 201 -15.99 -10.52 11.48
N PHE A 202 -15.20 -11.44 10.90
CA PHE A 202 -15.54 -12.11 9.65
C PHE A 202 -16.84 -12.91 9.76
N LYS A 203 -17.01 -13.71 10.83
CA LYS A 203 -18.23 -14.47 11.09
C LYS A 203 -19.45 -13.56 11.29
N GLY A 204 -19.27 -12.44 11.98
CA GLY A 204 -20.33 -11.43 12.18
C GLY A 204 -20.75 -10.79 10.86
N LEU A 205 -19.80 -10.32 10.05
CA LEU A 205 -20.04 -9.75 8.73
C LEU A 205 -20.68 -10.77 7.78
N ASN A 206 -20.21 -12.01 7.78
CA ASN A 206 -20.76 -13.06 6.92
C ASN A 206 -22.23 -13.33 7.24
N LYS A 207 -22.59 -13.42 8.54
CA LYS A 207 -23.99 -13.55 8.95
C LYS A 207 -24.83 -12.36 8.51
N TRP A 208 -24.30 -11.16 8.65
CA TRP A 208 -24.99 -9.93 8.25
C TRP A 208 -25.20 -9.89 6.71
N PHE A 209 -24.18 -10.22 5.93
CA PHE A 209 -24.30 -10.30 4.47
C PHE A 209 -25.32 -11.34 4.00
N ILE A 210 -25.33 -12.52 4.61
CA ILE A 210 -26.33 -13.56 4.28
C ILE A 210 -27.75 -13.04 4.59
N ALA A 211 -27.95 -12.39 5.74
CA ALA A 211 -29.25 -11.82 6.07
C ALA A 211 -29.67 -10.72 5.10
N CYS A 212 -28.76 -9.85 4.67
CA CYS A 212 -29.03 -8.81 3.68
C CYS A 212 -29.36 -9.38 2.30
N LEU A 213 -28.67 -10.44 1.85
CA LEU A 213 -28.90 -11.06 0.57
C LEU A 213 -30.24 -11.80 0.54
N LEU A 214 -30.65 -12.46 1.64
CA LEU A 214 -31.96 -13.07 1.76
C LEU A 214 -33.08 -12.02 1.70
N TYR A 215 -32.87 -10.86 2.33
CA TYR A 215 -33.85 -9.76 2.29
C TYR A 215 -34.00 -9.15 0.89
N THR A 216 -32.91 -9.08 0.12
CA THR A 216 -32.97 -8.58 -1.27
C THR A 216 -33.57 -9.58 -2.26
N SER A 217 -33.46 -10.89 -2.01
CA SER A 217 -34.11 -11.92 -2.84
C SER A 217 -35.61 -11.94 -2.63
N ASP A 218 -36.10 -11.78 -1.41
CA ASP A 218 -37.53 -11.72 -1.11
C ASP A 218 -38.20 -10.47 -1.72
N ALA A 219 -37.48 -9.35 -1.80
CA ALA A 219 -37.98 -8.12 -2.42
C ALA A 219 -38.05 -8.20 -3.97
N ALA A 220 -37.29 -9.11 -4.59
CA ALA A 220 -37.33 -9.33 -6.04
C ALA A 220 -38.49 -10.23 -6.48
N ASP A 221 -39.02 -11.05 -5.60
CA ASP A 221 -40.17 -11.94 -5.88
C ASP A 221 -41.53 -11.25 -5.65
N GLU A 222 -41.56 -10.05 -5.01
CA GLU A 222 -42.79 -9.28 -4.84
C GLU A 222 -43.12 -8.32 -6.01
N VAL A 223 -42.34 -8.33 -7.07
CA VAL A 223 -42.54 -7.51 -8.28
C VAL A 223 -42.79 -8.43 -9.49
N GLN A 224 -43.86 -9.24 -9.41
CA GLN A 224 -44.48 -9.88 -10.58
C GLN A 224 -45.95 -9.47 -10.68
#